data_16c8c8ad9f84a08bfe117c8bae9426b3
#
_entry.id   16c8c8ad9f84a08bfe117c8bae9426b3
#
_cell.length_a   1.000
_cell.length_b   1.000
_cell.length_c   1.000
_cell.angle_alpha   90.00
_cell.angle_beta   90.00
_cell.angle_gamma   90.00
#
_symmetry.space_group_name_H-M   'P 1'
#
loop_
_entity.id
_entity.type
_entity.pdbx_description
1 polymer ?
#
loop_
_entity_poly.entity_id
_entity_poly.type
_entity_poly.pdbx_seq_one_letter_code
_entity_poly.pdbx_strand_id
1 'polypeptide(L)'
;GLFVRSYSIVPVVRVLYFLFALTMILKTLITFRFCHETKQGKIRRAETRGISVFHMLGEYRQLIPGMLKNRGVLKAVAVSVILYVTNMVSTNFFGLYVTQRLGLSENFLALFPILNAAVMLIFMIGLQHRINATKFRIPLWIGLALYVVAALVLIFSPADRLGFVLLYVFIAAMAAALVNPRKDVLLQLNITSQERARLNALIMASTVALSSPFGYLAGWLSSMDRRLPFVFTLLLFVTAMFVIGRIQEPQVEER
;
A
#
# COMPACT_ATOMS: atom_id res chain seq x y z
N GLY A 1 -26.23 -0.61 -4.13
CA GLY A 1 -26.91 0.41 -3.38
C GLY A 1 -28.23 0.83 -3.98
N LEU A 2 -28.97 1.71 -3.29
CA LEU A 2 -30.32 2.18 -3.64
C LEU A 2 -30.43 2.73 -5.07
N PHE A 3 -29.41 3.45 -5.56
CA PHE A 3 -29.40 4.03 -6.91
C PHE A 3 -29.32 2.99 -8.04
N VAL A 4 -28.64 1.86 -7.82
CA VAL A 4 -28.52 0.78 -8.81
C VAL A 4 -29.81 -0.01 -8.95
N ARG A 5 -30.67 0.00 -7.95
CA ARG A 5 -31.95 -0.72 -7.95
C ARG A 5 -33.03 0.00 -8.81
N SER A 6 -32.89 1.33 -8.97
CA SER A 6 -33.84 2.15 -9.75
C SER A 6 -33.38 2.46 -11.18
N TYR A 7 -32.06 2.38 -11.43
CA TYR A 7 -31.46 2.65 -12.73
C TYR A 7 -30.54 1.50 -13.11
N SER A 8 -30.47 1.18 -14.41
CA SER A 8 -29.51 0.16 -14.87
C SER A 8 -28.07 0.57 -14.50
N ILE A 9 -27.18 -0.40 -14.24
CA ILE A 9 -25.80 -0.18 -13.76
C ILE A 9 -25.02 0.77 -14.68
N VAL A 10 -25.21 0.65 -16.00
CA VAL A 10 -24.44 1.39 -17.01
C VAL A 10 -24.59 2.91 -16.91
N PRO A 11 -25.79 3.52 -16.83
CA PRO A 11 -25.91 4.98 -16.70
C PRO A 11 -25.37 5.50 -15.36
N VAL A 12 -25.56 4.76 -14.27
CA VAL A 12 -25.00 5.14 -12.96
C VAL A 12 -23.47 5.19 -12.99
N VAL A 13 -22.84 4.19 -13.60
CA VAL A 13 -21.39 4.14 -13.74
C VAL A 13 -20.87 5.28 -14.63
N ARG A 14 -21.57 5.61 -15.73
CA ARG A 14 -21.21 6.74 -16.59
C ARG A 14 -21.26 8.08 -15.86
N VAL A 15 -22.29 8.32 -15.05
CA VAL A 15 -22.40 9.54 -14.23
C VAL A 15 -21.28 9.62 -13.21
N LEU A 16 -20.94 8.50 -12.53
CA LEU A 16 -19.83 8.44 -11.59
C LEU A 16 -18.49 8.74 -12.26
N TYR A 17 -18.21 8.19 -13.44
CA TYR A 17 -16.99 8.51 -14.19
C TYR A 17 -16.94 9.98 -14.62
N PHE A 18 -18.08 10.55 -15.04
CA PHE A 18 -18.14 11.98 -15.38
C PHE A 18 -17.84 12.87 -14.16
N LEU A 19 -18.45 12.58 -13.01
CA LEU A 19 -18.19 13.29 -11.76
C LEU A 19 -16.73 13.14 -11.32
N PHE A 20 -16.16 11.94 -11.47
CA PHE A 20 -14.74 11.70 -11.19
C PHE A 20 -13.83 12.52 -12.11
N ALA A 21 -14.12 12.55 -13.42
CA ALA A 21 -13.37 13.37 -14.36
C ALA A 21 -13.46 14.86 -14.02
N LEU A 22 -14.65 15.35 -13.67
CA LEU A 22 -14.87 16.74 -13.26
C LEU A 22 -14.06 17.09 -11.98
N THR A 23 -14.09 16.22 -10.99
CA THR A 23 -13.30 16.41 -9.74
C THR A 23 -11.80 16.41 -10.00
N MET A 24 -11.31 15.58 -10.94
CA MET A 24 -9.90 15.57 -11.32
C MET A 24 -9.48 16.83 -12.07
N ILE A 25 -10.34 17.35 -12.96
CA ILE A 25 -10.11 18.62 -13.65
C ILE A 25 -10.08 19.76 -12.62
N LEU A 26 -11.07 19.82 -11.72
CA LEU A 26 -11.15 20.84 -10.68
C LEU A 26 -9.91 20.81 -9.76
N LYS A 27 -9.50 19.61 -9.31
CA LYS A 27 -8.26 19.42 -8.55
C LYS A 27 -7.05 19.99 -9.30
N THR A 28 -6.92 19.69 -10.59
CA THR A 28 -5.79 20.17 -11.40
C THR A 28 -5.80 21.68 -11.54
N LEU A 29 -6.96 22.29 -11.78
CA LEU A 29 -7.11 23.75 -11.87
C LEU A 29 -6.79 24.43 -10.54
N ILE A 30 -7.26 23.91 -9.42
CA ILE A 30 -6.96 24.42 -8.08
C ILE A 30 -5.45 24.32 -7.81
N THR A 31 -4.84 23.16 -8.11
CA THR A 31 -3.39 22.99 -7.94
C THR A 31 -2.61 23.97 -8.79
N PHE A 32 -2.98 24.14 -10.06
CA PHE A 32 -2.31 25.06 -10.97
C PHE A 32 -2.45 26.53 -10.54
N ARG A 33 -3.60 26.91 -9.97
CA ARG A 33 -3.89 28.31 -9.58
C ARG A 33 -3.31 28.68 -8.22
N PHE A 34 -3.29 27.76 -7.27
CA PHE A 34 -2.96 28.06 -5.87
C PHE A 34 -1.64 27.43 -5.38
N CYS A 35 -1.14 26.37 -6.01
CA CYS A 35 0.13 25.78 -5.61
C CYS A 35 1.30 26.50 -6.27
N HIS A 36 2.15 27.10 -5.44
CA HIS A 36 3.41 27.69 -5.87
C HIS A 36 4.53 26.65 -5.77
N GLU A 37 5.41 26.66 -6.75
CA GLU A 37 6.56 25.77 -6.77
C GLU A 37 7.49 26.04 -5.57
N THR A 38 7.89 24.99 -4.87
CA THR A 38 8.77 25.09 -3.71
C THR A 38 10.16 25.61 -4.10
N LYS A 39 10.90 26.19 -3.15
CA LYS A 39 12.28 26.65 -3.40
C LYS A 39 13.15 25.55 -3.99
N GLN A 40 13.02 24.30 -3.47
CA GLN A 40 13.74 23.15 -3.98
C GLN A 40 13.31 22.77 -5.41
N GLY A 41 12.02 22.87 -5.72
CA GLY A 41 11.50 22.64 -7.08
C GLY A 41 12.08 23.61 -8.09
N LYS A 42 12.17 24.92 -7.74
CA LYS A 42 12.78 25.94 -8.59
C LYS A 42 14.27 25.69 -8.86
N ILE A 43 15.03 25.34 -7.81
CA ILE A 43 16.46 24.98 -7.93
C ILE A 43 16.60 23.78 -8.89
N ARG A 44 15.80 22.73 -8.65
CA ARG A 44 15.83 21.52 -9.47
C ARG A 44 15.49 21.77 -10.92
N ARG A 45 14.48 22.61 -11.18
CA ARG A 45 14.09 23.01 -12.53
C ARG A 45 15.19 23.80 -13.25
N ALA A 46 15.94 24.62 -12.51
CA ALA A 46 17.09 25.33 -13.06
C ALA A 46 18.23 24.37 -13.40
N GLU A 47 18.53 23.40 -12.52
CA GLU A 47 19.57 22.37 -12.74
C GLU A 47 19.25 21.45 -13.92
N THR A 48 17.97 21.11 -14.12
CA THR A 48 17.55 20.19 -15.19
C THR A 48 17.16 20.89 -16.49
N ARG A 49 17.27 22.21 -16.55
CA ARG A 49 16.91 23.00 -17.73
C ARG A 49 17.89 22.69 -18.88
N GLY A 50 17.35 22.07 -19.93
CA GLY A 50 18.14 21.69 -21.12
C GLY A 50 18.75 20.29 -21.07
N ILE A 51 18.56 19.54 -19.98
CA ILE A 51 19.01 18.15 -19.88
C ILE A 51 17.98 17.23 -20.56
N SER A 52 18.45 16.38 -21.45
CA SER A 52 17.59 15.38 -22.11
C SER A 52 17.04 14.37 -21.09
N VAL A 53 15.80 13.91 -21.29
CA VAL A 53 15.16 12.86 -20.47
C VAL A 53 16.02 11.58 -20.45
N PHE A 54 16.66 11.24 -21.54
CA PHE A 54 17.58 10.08 -21.62
C PHE A 54 18.82 10.25 -20.75
N HIS A 55 19.36 11.45 -20.64
CA HIS A 55 20.48 11.74 -19.74
C HIS A 55 20.05 11.62 -18.27
N MET A 56 18.85 12.11 -17.93
CA MET A 56 18.28 11.94 -16.59
C MET A 56 18.09 10.45 -16.25
N LEU A 57 17.63 9.63 -17.19
CA LEU A 57 17.54 8.18 -17.01
C LEU A 57 18.92 7.53 -16.77
N GLY A 58 19.96 8.04 -17.42
CA GLY A 58 21.35 7.61 -17.20
C GLY A 58 21.84 7.87 -15.77
N GLU A 59 21.45 8.99 -15.16
CA GLU A 59 21.76 9.29 -13.75
C GLU A 59 21.14 8.27 -12.79
N TYR A 60 19.92 7.78 -13.06
CA TYR A 60 19.29 6.73 -12.25
C TYR A 60 20.08 5.42 -12.29
N ARG A 61 20.68 5.08 -13.44
CA ARG A 61 21.53 3.90 -13.59
C ARG A 61 22.74 3.94 -12.65
N GLN A 62 23.27 5.12 -12.37
CA GLN A 62 24.41 5.28 -11.44
C GLN A 62 23.98 5.10 -9.96
N LEU A 63 22.73 5.36 -9.61
CA LEU A 63 22.22 5.20 -8.26
C LEU A 63 21.94 3.73 -7.90
N ILE A 64 21.65 2.88 -8.90
CA ILE A 64 21.32 1.46 -8.68
C ILE A 64 22.41 0.69 -7.93
N PRO A 65 23.72 0.78 -8.29
CA PRO A 65 24.77 0.08 -7.55
C PRO A 65 24.90 0.53 -6.10
N GLY A 66 24.72 1.82 -5.81
CA GLY A 66 24.69 2.36 -4.45
C GLY A 66 23.52 1.80 -3.64
N MET A 67 22.34 1.74 -4.25
CA MET A 67 21.15 1.17 -3.64
C MET A 67 21.33 -0.33 -3.35
N LEU A 68 21.91 -1.10 -4.27
CA LEU A 68 22.16 -2.53 -4.12
C LEU A 68 23.25 -2.85 -3.07
N LYS A 69 24.19 -1.95 -2.84
CA LYS A 69 25.21 -2.10 -1.77
C LYS A 69 24.65 -1.79 -0.38
N ASN A 70 23.62 -0.97 -0.28
CA ASN A 70 23.03 -0.59 1.00
C ASN A 70 22.00 -1.64 1.46
N ARG A 71 22.43 -2.51 2.40
CA ARG A 71 21.57 -3.57 2.96
C ARG A 71 20.30 -3.03 3.64
N GLY A 72 20.32 -1.81 4.19
CA GLY A 72 19.14 -1.16 4.78
C GLY A 72 18.11 -0.83 3.72
N VAL A 73 18.54 -0.22 2.61
CA VAL A 73 17.68 0.10 1.45
C VAL A 73 17.10 -1.17 0.84
N LEU A 74 17.91 -2.21 0.64
CA LEU A 74 17.43 -3.50 0.10
C LEU A 74 16.34 -4.13 0.96
N LYS A 75 16.52 -4.14 2.28
CA LYS A 75 15.49 -4.66 3.20
C LYS A 75 14.22 -3.81 3.15
N ALA A 76 14.35 -2.47 3.08
CA ALA A 76 13.21 -1.57 2.96
C ALA A 76 12.44 -1.78 1.63
N VAL A 77 13.16 -1.97 0.52
CA VAL A 77 12.57 -2.32 -0.78
C VAL A 77 11.87 -3.67 -0.72
N ALA A 78 12.50 -4.71 -0.16
CA ALA A 78 11.90 -6.04 -0.01
C ALA A 78 10.58 -5.99 0.77
N VAL A 79 10.57 -5.29 1.92
CA VAL A 79 9.34 -5.07 2.70
C VAL A 79 8.29 -4.31 1.88
N SER A 80 8.69 -3.28 1.14
CA SER A 80 7.78 -2.51 0.30
C SER A 80 7.16 -3.35 -0.82
N VAL A 81 7.95 -4.20 -1.47
CA VAL A 81 7.47 -5.15 -2.49
C VAL A 81 6.46 -6.12 -1.88
N ILE A 82 6.78 -6.72 -0.73
CA ILE A 82 5.88 -7.64 -0.04
C ILE A 82 4.55 -6.95 0.30
N LEU A 83 4.59 -5.78 0.91
CA LEU A 83 3.39 -5.02 1.27
C LEU A 83 2.59 -4.56 0.04
N TYR A 84 3.27 -4.23 -1.05
CA TYR A 84 2.60 -3.89 -2.31
C TYR A 84 1.89 -5.09 -2.92
N VAL A 85 2.56 -6.26 -2.99
CA VAL A 85 1.98 -7.51 -3.49
C VAL A 85 0.79 -7.95 -2.66
N THR A 86 0.90 -7.93 -1.33
CA THR A 86 -0.20 -8.32 -0.43
C THR A 86 -1.40 -7.37 -0.56
N ASN A 87 -1.17 -6.07 -0.70
CA ASN A 87 -2.23 -5.10 -0.95
C ASN A 87 -2.89 -5.31 -2.31
N MET A 88 -2.10 -5.58 -3.36
CA MET A 88 -2.60 -5.89 -4.71
C MET A 88 -3.47 -7.14 -4.70
N VAL A 89 -3.03 -8.21 -4.03
CA VAL A 89 -3.81 -9.44 -3.89
C VAL A 89 -5.11 -9.18 -3.14
N SER A 90 -5.05 -8.49 -2.00
CA SER A 90 -6.25 -8.15 -1.22
C SER A 90 -7.24 -7.30 -2.03
N THR A 91 -6.76 -6.31 -2.77
CA THR A 91 -7.64 -5.42 -3.56
C THR A 91 -8.33 -6.17 -4.71
N ASN A 92 -7.59 -7.04 -5.41
CA ASN A 92 -8.12 -7.66 -6.63
C ASN A 92 -8.88 -8.99 -6.37
N PHE A 93 -8.51 -9.74 -5.34
CA PHE A 93 -9.06 -11.08 -5.13
C PHE A 93 -10.02 -11.18 -3.95
N PHE A 94 -10.05 -10.20 -3.05
CA PHE A 94 -10.93 -10.23 -1.88
C PHE A 94 -12.42 -10.31 -2.26
N GLY A 95 -12.88 -9.48 -3.21
CA GLY A 95 -14.26 -9.52 -3.68
C GLY A 95 -14.65 -10.88 -4.24
N LEU A 96 -13.79 -11.48 -5.09
CA LEU A 96 -14.00 -12.81 -5.66
C LEU A 96 -14.05 -13.89 -4.58
N TYR A 97 -13.18 -13.81 -3.58
CA TYR A 97 -13.15 -14.76 -2.47
C TYR A 97 -14.45 -14.69 -1.65
N VAL A 98 -14.87 -13.50 -1.29
CA VAL A 98 -16.07 -13.27 -0.47
C VAL A 98 -17.34 -13.71 -1.18
N THR A 99 -17.48 -13.42 -2.49
CA THR A 99 -18.69 -13.78 -3.25
C THR A 99 -18.69 -15.22 -3.71
N GLN A 100 -17.59 -15.70 -4.31
CA GLN A 100 -17.56 -17.01 -4.96
C GLN A 100 -17.20 -18.17 -4.01
N ARG A 101 -16.42 -17.89 -2.96
CA ARG A 101 -16.00 -18.93 -2.01
C ARG A 101 -16.80 -18.91 -0.71
N LEU A 102 -17.08 -17.71 -0.17
CA LEU A 102 -17.84 -17.59 1.07
C LEU A 102 -19.35 -17.44 0.84
N GLY A 103 -19.82 -17.27 -0.41
CA GLY A 103 -21.24 -17.22 -0.76
C GLY A 103 -21.94 -15.90 -0.33
N LEU A 104 -21.21 -14.88 0.10
CA LEU A 104 -21.81 -13.63 0.55
C LEU A 104 -22.31 -12.79 -0.64
N SER A 105 -23.44 -12.11 -0.46
CA SER A 105 -24.02 -11.23 -1.45
C SER A 105 -23.08 -10.07 -1.83
N GLU A 106 -23.03 -9.73 -3.12
CA GLU A 106 -22.25 -8.60 -3.64
C GLU A 106 -22.62 -7.26 -2.98
N ASN A 107 -23.82 -7.13 -2.43
CA ASN A 107 -24.25 -5.94 -1.69
C ASN A 107 -23.35 -5.58 -0.50
N PHE A 108 -22.71 -6.59 0.11
CA PHE A 108 -21.81 -6.38 1.23
C PHE A 108 -20.44 -5.85 0.80
N LEU A 109 -20.07 -6.00 -0.49
CA LEU A 109 -18.75 -5.55 -0.96
C LEU A 109 -18.52 -4.05 -0.75
N ALA A 110 -19.57 -3.23 -0.86
CA ALA A 110 -19.47 -1.79 -0.62
C ALA A 110 -19.27 -1.43 0.86
N LEU A 111 -19.65 -2.31 1.79
CA LEU A 111 -19.51 -2.07 3.23
C LEU A 111 -18.05 -2.19 3.70
N PHE A 112 -17.28 -3.12 3.10
CA PHE A 112 -15.93 -3.41 3.58
C PHE A 112 -14.94 -2.25 3.44
N PRO A 113 -14.87 -1.50 2.31
CA PRO A 113 -14.04 -0.30 2.21
C PRO A 113 -14.44 0.79 3.21
N ILE A 114 -15.74 0.96 3.47
CA ILE A 114 -16.24 1.95 4.44
C ILE A 114 -15.80 1.58 5.85
N LEU A 115 -15.99 0.32 6.24
CA LEU A 115 -15.55 -0.19 7.54
C LEU A 115 -14.02 -0.06 7.68
N ASN A 116 -13.26 -0.47 6.65
CA ASN A 116 -11.81 -0.36 6.64
C ASN A 116 -11.35 1.10 6.84
N ALA A 117 -11.95 2.04 6.12
CA ALA A 117 -11.62 3.47 6.23
C ALA A 117 -11.97 4.02 7.62
N ALA A 118 -13.14 3.68 8.17
CA ALA A 118 -13.59 4.13 9.48
C ALA A 118 -12.66 3.62 10.60
N VAL A 119 -12.36 2.31 10.60
CA VAL A 119 -11.47 1.70 11.58
C VAL A 119 -10.06 2.28 11.48
N MET A 120 -9.53 2.41 10.25
CA MET A 120 -8.21 2.99 10.02
C MET A 120 -8.13 4.43 10.53
N LEU A 121 -9.15 5.24 10.29
CA LEU A 121 -9.23 6.63 10.74
C LEU A 121 -9.24 6.73 12.27
N ILE A 122 -10.09 5.94 12.93
CA ILE A 122 -10.19 5.89 14.41
C ILE A 122 -8.83 5.49 15.00
N PHE A 123 -8.20 4.47 14.45
CA PHE A 123 -6.88 4.01 14.90
C PHE A 123 -5.77 5.03 14.65
N MET A 124 -5.78 5.69 13.50
CA MET A 124 -4.80 6.75 13.22
C MET A 124 -4.92 7.90 14.21
N ILE A 125 -6.13 8.37 14.50
CA ILE A 125 -6.34 9.47 15.46
C ILE A 125 -6.00 9.03 16.88
N GLY A 126 -6.48 7.85 17.32
CA GLY A 126 -6.34 7.40 18.70
C GLY A 126 -4.95 6.86 19.04
N LEU A 127 -4.32 6.13 18.13
CA LEU A 127 -3.09 5.38 18.42
C LEU A 127 -1.82 6.11 17.95
N GLN A 128 -1.90 6.88 16.87
CA GLN A 128 -0.71 7.53 16.30
C GLN A 128 -0.10 8.56 17.25
N HIS A 129 -0.92 9.21 18.08
CA HIS A 129 -0.45 10.15 19.09
C HIS A 129 0.35 9.47 20.23
N ARG A 130 0.09 8.19 20.49
CA ARG A 130 0.76 7.42 21.56
C ARG A 130 2.00 6.66 21.09
N ILE A 131 2.19 6.50 19.78
CA ILE A 131 3.31 5.75 19.24
C ILE A 131 4.42 6.74 18.89
N ASN A 132 5.56 6.63 19.59
CA ASN A 132 6.72 7.47 19.35
C ASN A 132 7.15 7.38 17.87
N ALA A 133 7.32 8.54 17.21
CA ALA A 133 7.59 8.64 15.78
C ALA A 133 8.92 7.97 15.38
N THR A 134 9.86 7.87 16.30
CA THR A 134 11.21 7.34 16.07
C THR A 134 11.30 5.81 16.12
N LYS A 135 10.42 5.14 16.88
CA LYS A 135 10.41 3.68 16.99
C LYS A 135 9.52 3.07 15.93
N PHE A 136 10.10 2.51 14.88
CA PHE A 136 9.32 1.92 13.78
C PHE A 136 9.23 0.39 13.84
N ARG A 137 10.25 -0.30 14.42
CA ARG A 137 10.36 -1.76 14.39
C ARG A 137 9.23 -2.47 15.11
N ILE A 138 8.96 -2.10 16.37
CA ILE A 138 7.93 -2.75 17.19
C ILE A 138 6.53 -2.55 16.62
N PRO A 139 6.07 -1.31 16.29
CA PRO A 139 4.76 -1.11 15.68
C PRO A 139 4.60 -1.81 14.32
N LEU A 140 5.66 -1.84 13.51
CA LEU A 140 5.64 -2.51 12.22
C LEU A 140 5.53 -4.03 12.39
N TRP A 141 6.24 -4.60 13.38
CA TRP A 141 6.18 -6.03 13.69
C TRP A 141 4.79 -6.43 14.22
N ILE A 142 4.22 -5.65 15.14
CA ILE A 142 2.85 -5.85 15.65
C ILE A 142 1.83 -5.75 14.50
N GLY A 143 1.96 -4.75 13.64
CA GLY A 143 1.08 -4.57 12.50
C GLY A 143 1.13 -5.76 11.52
N LEU A 144 2.33 -6.30 11.26
CA LEU A 144 2.47 -7.51 10.45
C LEU A 144 1.89 -8.75 11.13
N ALA A 145 2.06 -8.89 12.45
CA ALA A 145 1.44 -9.97 13.20
C ALA A 145 -0.10 -9.89 13.12
N LEU A 146 -0.67 -8.69 13.20
CA LEU A 146 -2.11 -8.47 12.98
C LEU A 146 -2.54 -8.86 11.55
N TYR A 147 -1.73 -8.56 10.53
CA TYR A 147 -2.02 -9.02 9.17
C TYR A 147 -2.00 -10.55 9.05
N VAL A 148 -1.08 -11.22 9.73
CA VAL A 148 -1.05 -12.69 9.80
C VAL A 148 -2.33 -13.22 10.43
N VAL A 149 -2.74 -12.66 11.58
CA VAL A 149 -4.00 -13.04 12.25
C VAL A 149 -5.21 -12.77 11.35
N ALA A 150 -5.26 -11.61 10.70
CA ALA A 150 -6.33 -11.28 9.76
C ALA A 150 -6.40 -12.30 8.61
N ALA A 151 -5.26 -12.63 7.99
CA ALA A 151 -5.20 -13.62 6.93
C ALA A 151 -5.69 -15.01 7.39
N LEU A 152 -5.31 -15.45 8.58
CA LEU A 152 -5.80 -16.70 9.18
C LEU A 152 -7.31 -16.64 9.39
N VAL A 153 -7.85 -15.57 9.97
CA VAL A 153 -9.31 -15.40 10.15
C VAL A 153 -10.03 -15.51 8.81
N LEU A 154 -9.50 -14.89 7.74
CA LEU A 154 -10.10 -14.96 6.41
C LEU A 154 -10.04 -16.37 5.80
N ILE A 155 -8.87 -17.04 5.86
CA ILE A 155 -8.65 -18.37 5.29
C ILE A 155 -9.54 -19.44 5.97
N PHE A 156 -9.71 -19.33 7.29
CA PHE A 156 -10.54 -20.25 8.07
C PHE A 156 -11.98 -19.79 8.22
N SER A 157 -12.39 -18.73 7.53
CA SER A 157 -13.76 -18.24 7.56
C SER A 157 -14.72 -19.30 6.98
N PRO A 158 -15.75 -19.70 7.72
CA PRO A 158 -16.80 -20.57 7.18
C PRO A 158 -17.68 -19.80 6.19
N ALA A 159 -18.29 -20.56 5.24
CA ALA A 159 -19.21 -19.99 4.26
C ALA A 159 -20.42 -19.33 4.97
N ASP A 160 -21.01 -18.34 4.33
CA ASP A 160 -22.21 -17.58 4.77
C ASP A 160 -22.09 -16.89 6.15
N ARG A 161 -20.87 -16.72 6.66
CA ARG A 161 -20.62 -16.06 7.94
C ARG A 161 -20.00 -14.66 7.77
N LEU A 162 -20.84 -13.66 7.56
CA LEU A 162 -20.42 -12.25 7.41
C LEU A 162 -19.55 -11.77 8.58
N GLY A 163 -19.82 -12.22 9.81
CA GLY A 163 -19.07 -11.79 11.00
C GLY A 163 -17.56 -12.06 10.93
N PHE A 164 -17.15 -13.18 10.36
CA PHE A 164 -15.71 -13.49 10.17
C PHE A 164 -15.05 -12.57 9.15
N VAL A 165 -15.76 -12.19 8.11
CA VAL A 165 -15.25 -11.25 7.10
C VAL A 165 -15.15 -9.84 7.68
N LEU A 166 -16.12 -9.41 8.48
CA LEU A 166 -16.07 -8.13 9.20
C LEU A 166 -14.90 -8.11 10.19
N LEU A 167 -14.67 -9.20 10.92
CA LEU A 167 -13.53 -9.35 11.82
C LEU A 167 -12.20 -9.26 11.07
N TYR A 168 -12.08 -9.94 9.92
CA TYR A 168 -10.91 -9.80 9.04
C TYR A 168 -10.67 -8.34 8.65
N VAL A 169 -11.70 -7.65 8.14
CA VAL A 169 -11.58 -6.25 7.69
C VAL A 169 -11.17 -5.35 8.86
N PHE A 170 -11.74 -5.57 10.04
CA PHE A 170 -11.41 -4.82 11.26
C PHE A 170 -9.93 -5.00 11.65
N ILE A 171 -9.44 -6.25 11.75
CA ILE A 171 -8.06 -6.55 12.13
C ILE A 171 -7.10 -6.04 11.03
N ALA A 172 -7.43 -6.22 9.75
CA ALA A 172 -6.62 -5.75 8.63
C ALA A 172 -6.51 -4.21 8.61
N ALA A 173 -7.59 -3.49 8.95
CA ALA A 173 -7.58 -2.03 9.05
C ALA A 173 -6.68 -1.54 10.20
N MET A 174 -6.72 -2.21 11.36
CA MET A 174 -5.80 -1.94 12.47
C MET A 174 -4.34 -2.17 12.06
N ALA A 175 -4.07 -3.29 11.38
CA ALA A 175 -2.75 -3.61 10.85
C ALA A 175 -2.27 -2.53 9.87
N ALA A 176 -3.13 -2.10 8.93
CA ALA A 176 -2.83 -1.04 7.97
C ALA A 176 -2.48 0.29 8.65
N ALA A 177 -3.22 0.67 9.68
CA ALA A 177 -2.96 1.90 10.44
C ALA A 177 -1.59 1.90 11.14
N LEU A 178 -1.11 0.72 11.56
CA LEU A 178 0.24 0.56 12.13
C LEU A 178 1.33 0.50 11.07
N VAL A 179 1.12 -0.27 10.00
CA VAL A 179 2.15 -0.60 9.00
C VAL A 179 2.41 0.56 8.04
N ASN A 180 1.36 1.19 7.49
CA ASN A 180 1.53 2.17 6.41
C ASN A 180 2.41 3.36 6.81
N PRO A 181 2.19 4.06 7.93
CA PRO A 181 3.04 5.18 8.32
C PRO A 181 4.50 4.74 8.62
N ARG A 182 4.68 3.55 9.17
CA ARG A 182 6.00 3.03 9.57
C ARG A 182 6.83 2.53 8.40
N LYS A 183 6.18 1.97 7.39
CA LYS A 183 6.83 1.63 6.12
C LYS A 183 7.45 2.87 5.47
N ASP A 184 6.74 3.99 5.47
CA ASP A 184 7.24 5.23 4.89
C ASP A 184 8.42 5.81 5.69
N VAL A 185 8.38 5.71 7.02
CA VAL A 185 9.53 6.06 7.89
C VAL A 185 10.73 5.16 7.60
N LEU A 186 10.54 3.85 7.49
CA LEU A 186 11.61 2.90 7.16
C LEU A 186 12.32 3.26 5.85
N LEU A 187 11.56 3.67 4.82
CA LEU A 187 12.12 4.12 3.55
C LEU A 187 12.93 5.42 3.71
N GLN A 188 12.40 6.38 4.47
CA GLN A 188 13.01 7.70 4.62
C GLN A 188 14.29 7.71 5.45
N LEU A 189 14.42 6.84 6.46
CA LEU A 189 15.59 6.74 7.33
C LEU A 189 16.85 6.26 6.61
N ASN A 190 16.69 5.51 5.52
CA ASN A 190 17.80 4.94 4.76
C ASN A 190 18.24 5.82 3.57
N ILE A 191 17.68 7.02 3.42
CA ILE A 191 17.89 7.89 2.25
C ILE A 191 18.37 9.27 2.69
N THR A 192 19.48 9.75 2.08
CA THR A 192 19.99 11.11 2.29
C THR A 192 19.02 12.16 1.74
N SER A 193 18.95 13.33 2.38
CA SER A 193 17.98 14.38 2.04
C SER A 193 18.12 14.92 0.61
N GLN A 194 19.33 14.93 0.06
CA GLN A 194 19.61 15.46 -1.29
C GLN A 194 19.13 14.53 -2.41
N GLU A 195 19.15 13.21 -2.19
CA GLU A 195 18.76 12.21 -3.19
C GLU A 195 17.36 11.61 -2.96
N ARG A 196 16.67 12.06 -1.90
CA ARG A 196 15.41 11.48 -1.42
C ARG A 196 14.36 11.32 -2.53
N ALA A 197 14.16 12.35 -3.36
CA ALA A 197 13.14 12.29 -4.42
C ALA A 197 13.49 11.28 -5.51
N ARG A 198 14.78 11.23 -5.93
CA ARG A 198 15.26 10.29 -6.95
C ARG A 198 15.21 8.84 -6.48
N LEU A 199 15.70 8.58 -5.27
CA LEU A 199 15.69 7.25 -4.68
C LEU A 199 14.26 6.77 -4.41
N ASN A 200 13.37 7.66 -3.96
CA ASN A 200 11.96 7.30 -3.76
C ASN A 200 11.27 6.91 -5.08
N ALA A 201 11.52 7.66 -6.15
CA ALA A 201 11.01 7.31 -7.47
C ALA A 201 11.56 5.96 -7.97
N LEU A 202 12.86 5.70 -7.77
CA LEU A 202 13.50 4.44 -8.13
C LEU A 202 12.94 3.27 -7.31
N ILE A 203 12.74 3.46 -6.00
CA ILE A 203 12.14 2.44 -5.12
C ILE A 203 10.70 2.15 -5.55
N MET A 204 9.89 3.17 -5.85
CA MET A 204 8.53 2.97 -6.35
C MET A 204 8.51 2.21 -7.67
N ALA A 205 9.34 2.62 -8.64
CA ALA A 205 9.45 1.95 -9.93
C ALA A 205 9.91 0.48 -9.76
N SER A 206 10.93 0.25 -8.93
CA SER A 206 11.42 -1.09 -8.60
C SER A 206 10.35 -1.93 -7.91
N THR A 207 9.59 -1.34 -6.99
CA THR A 207 8.51 -2.04 -6.28
C THR A 207 7.44 -2.51 -7.26
N VAL A 208 7.00 -1.63 -8.17
CA VAL A 208 5.99 -1.99 -9.19
C VAL A 208 6.53 -3.06 -10.14
N ALA A 209 7.76 -2.88 -10.66
CA ALA A 209 8.39 -3.83 -11.57
C ALA A 209 8.57 -5.21 -10.94
N LEU A 210 9.09 -5.27 -9.72
CA LEU A 210 9.31 -6.53 -8.99
C LEU A 210 8.01 -7.21 -8.56
N SER A 211 6.94 -6.45 -8.32
CA SER A 211 5.64 -7.01 -7.94
C SER A 211 4.78 -7.47 -9.12
N SER A 212 5.09 -7.04 -10.34
CA SER A 212 4.33 -7.39 -11.56
C SER A 212 4.16 -8.91 -11.77
N PRO A 213 5.19 -9.78 -11.64
CA PRO A 213 5.03 -11.22 -11.81
C PRO A 213 4.09 -11.86 -10.77
N PHE A 214 3.99 -11.27 -9.59
CA PHE A 214 3.14 -11.80 -8.51
C PHE A 214 1.65 -11.62 -8.79
N GLY A 215 1.27 -10.66 -9.65
CA GLY A 215 -0.10 -10.53 -10.12
C GLY A 215 -0.55 -11.75 -10.93
N TYR A 216 0.32 -12.19 -11.85
CA TYR A 216 0.08 -13.42 -12.62
C TYR A 216 0.03 -14.65 -11.69
N LEU A 217 0.99 -14.78 -10.77
CA LEU A 217 1.02 -15.87 -9.80
C LEU A 217 -0.25 -15.92 -8.96
N ALA A 218 -0.71 -14.78 -8.44
CA ALA A 218 -1.93 -14.71 -7.65
C ALA A 218 -3.18 -15.07 -8.47
N GLY A 219 -3.23 -14.66 -9.74
CA GLY A 219 -4.28 -15.05 -10.68
C GLY A 219 -4.31 -16.57 -10.92
N TRP A 220 -3.16 -17.17 -11.15
CA TRP A 220 -3.01 -18.61 -11.31
C TRP A 220 -3.41 -19.38 -10.05
N LEU A 221 -2.95 -18.97 -8.88
CA LEU A 221 -3.36 -19.53 -7.60
C LEU A 221 -4.88 -19.41 -7.39
N SER A 222 -5.46 -18.26 -7.72
CA SER A 222 -6.91 -18.03 -7.61
C SER A 222 -7.74 -18.90 -8.55
N SER A 223 -7.18 -19.32 -9.69
CA SER A 223 -7.88 -20.25 -10.61
C SER A 223 -7.91 -21.69 -10.07
N MET A 224 -6.94 -22.08 -9.24
CA MET A 224 -6.90 -23.39 -8.59
C MET A 224 -7.83 -23.44 -7.37
N ASP A 225 -7.67 -22.51 -6.44
CA ASP A 225 -8.56 -22.32 -5.28
C ASP A 225 -8.53 -20.84 -4.89
N ARG A 226 -9.71 -20.26 -4.64
CA ARG A 226 -9.88 -18.85 -4.21
C ARG A 226 -9.19 -18.53 -2.88
N ARG A 227 -8.83 -19.52 -2.07
CA ARG A 227 -8.07 -19.37 -0.81
C ARG A 227 -6.57 -19.16 -1.05
N LEU A 228 -6.01 -19.74 -2.10
CA LEU A 228 -4.56 -19.80 -2.30
C LEU A 228 -3.89 -18.41 -2.38
N PRO A 229 -4.47 -17.39 -3.02
CA PRO A 229 -3.90 -16.05 -2.96
C PRO A 229 -3.71 -15.51 -1.54
N PHE A 230 -4.63 -15.84 -0.62
CA PHE A 230 -4.56 -15.40 0.78
C PHE A 230 -3.57 -16.23 1.61
N VAL A 231 -3.42 -17.53 1.31
CA VAL A 231 -2.34 -18.35 1.87
C VAL A 231 -0.98 -17.80 1.42
N PHE A 232 -0.87 -17.40 0.15
CA PHE A 232 0.32 -16.76 -0.37
C PHE A 232 0.63 -15.43 0.35
N THR A 233 -0.38 -14.56 0.57
CA THR A 233 -0.17 -13.33 1.35
C THR A 233 0.24 -13.61 2.79
N LEU A 234 -0.28 -14.65 3.42
CA LEU A 234 0.13 -15.08 4.76
C LEU A 234 1.63 -15.41 4.80
N LEU A 235 2.13 -16.18 3.84
CA LEU A 235 3.56 -16.51 3.73
C LEU A 235 4.41 -15.27 3.52
N LEU A 236 3.93 -14.31 2.72
CA LEU A 236 4.60 -13.04 2.49
C LEU A 236 4.67 -12.19 3.76
N PHE A 237 3.60 -12.13 4.56
CA PHE A 237 3.62 -11.40 5.83
C PHE A 237 4.60 -12.01 6.83
N VAL A 238 4.63 -13.34 6.94
CA VAL A 238 5.62 -14.05 7.78
C VAL A 238 7.05 -13.74 7.30
N THR A 239 7.28 -13.76 5.99
CA THR A 239 8.59 -13.40 5.41
C THR A 239 8.97 -11.96 5.75
N ALA A 240 8.03 -11.02 5.65
CA ALA A 240 8.26 -9.62 6.03
C ALA A 240 8.62 -9.48 7.50
N MET A 241 7.98 -10.23 8.41
CA MET A 241 8.32 -10.24 9.85
C MET A 241 9.78 -10.67 10.08
N PHE A 242 10.25 -11.71 9.38
CA PHE A 242 11.66 -12.13 9.47
C PHE A 242 12.62 -11.07 8.94
N VAL A 243 12.29 -10.43 7.81
CA VAL A 243 13.12 -9.35 7.24
C VAL A 243 13.22 -8.18 8.22
N ILE A 244 12.10 -7.74 8.81
CA ILE A 244 12.04 -6.62 9.75
C ILE A 244 12.75 -6.97 11.06
N GLY A 245 12.64 -8.21 11.53
CA GLY A 245 13.35 -8.69 12.71
C GLY A 245 14.88 -8.51 12.62
N ARG A 246 15.42 -8.50 11.40
CA ARG A 246 16.86 -8.31 11.11
C ARG A 246 17.25 -6.87 10.78
N ILE A 247 16.33 -5.90 10.88
CA ILE A 247 16.61 -4.49 10.67
C ILE A 247 16.98 -3.89 12.04
N GLN A 248 18.15 -3.24 12.12
CA GLN A 248 18.56 -2.46 13.29
C GLN A 248 17.86 -1.08 13.22
N GLU A 249 17.30 -0.65 14.33
CA GLU A 249 16.83 0.74 14.45
C GLU A 249 18.05 1.67 14.49
N PRO A 250 18.08 2.74 13.70
CA PRO A 250 19.11 3.75 13.84
C PRO A 250 19.00 4.32 15.27
N GLN A 251 20.14 4.39 15.94
CA GLN A 251 20.23 5.09 17.23
C GLN A 251 19.97 6.57 16.94
N VAL A 252 18.81 7.05 17.37
CA VAL A 252 18.53 8.48 17.36
C VAL A 252 19.35 9.04 18.53
N GLU A 253 20.45 9.71 18.24
CA GLU A 253 21.08 10.60 19.21
C GLU A 253 20.03 11.62 19.65
N GLU A 254 19.62 11.54 20.90
CA GLU A 254 18.78 12.55 21.54
C GLU A 254 19.56 13.88 21.50
N ARG A 255 19.14 14.75 20.59
CA ARG A 255 19.54 16.18 20.58
C ARG A 255 18.50 17.00 21.29
#